data_0b3b0e700cb07f974449097e36b98252
#
_entry.id   0b3b0e700cb07f974449097e36b98252
#
_cell.length_a   1.000
_cell.length_b   1.000
_cell.length_c   1.000
_cell.angle_alpha   90.00
_cell.angle_beta   90.00
_cell.angle_gamma   90.00
#
_symmetry.space_group_name_H-M   'P 1'
#
loop_
_entity.id
_entity.type
_entity.pdbx_description
1 polymer ?
#
loop_
_entity_poly.entity_id
_entity_poly.type
_entity_poly.pdbx_seq_one_letter_code
_entity_poly.pdbx_strand_id
1 'polypeptide(L)'
;MAWNLDFISEEDFKKHVRATIMKYGEKLESYDLKRFNSNLIDPIKLIFDKSVYRTSWEEIVNNEIFRQRDKSNNNDIGYFHQNIFSYFKGCEVPQAGWDVIYRNPDGIQMPDGDIVHTIYVEMKNKHNTMNSASSAKTYIKMQGQILEDDDC
;
A
#
# COMPACT_ATOMS: atom_id res chain seq x y z
N MET A 1 14.51 21.08 16.07
CA MET A 1 13.19 20.67 16.62
C MET A 1 13.43 19.42 17.44
N ALA A 2 12.80 19.30 18.61
CA ALA A 2 12.86 18.07 19.40
C ALA A 2 12.02 16.97 18.71
N TRP A 3 12.48 15.72 18.76
CA TRP A 3 11.74 14.57 18.28
C TRP A 3 10.59 14.27 19.24
N ASN A 4 9.36 14.11 18.73
CA ASN A 4 8.14 14.01 19.57
C ASN A 4 7.34 12.72 19.34
N LEU A 5 7.93 11.70 18.69
CA LEU A 5 7.25 10.42 18.47
C LEU A 5 7.84 9.38 19.43
N ASP A 6 7.00 8.80 20.29
CA ASP A 6 7.41 7.86 21.33
C ASP A 6 7.56 6.42 20.82
N PHE A 7 6.86 6.07 19.71
CA PHE A 7 6.83 4.72 19.16
C PHE A 7 7.99 4.40 18.20
N ILE A 8 8.73 5.40 17.74
CA ILE A 8 9.84 5.25 16.80
C ILE A 8 10.96 6.27 17.12
N SER A 9 12.19 5.84 17.06
CA SER A 9 13.32 6.75 17.18
C SER A 9 13.48 7.64 15.94
N GLU A 10 14.12 8.81 16.10
CA GLU A 10 14.42 9.69 14.96
C GLU A 10 15.31 8.99 13.91
N GLU A 11 16.24 8.16 14.36
CA GLU A 11 17.14 7.41 13.49
C GLU A 11 16.38 6.34 12.67
N ASP A 12 15.52 5.56 13.32
CA ASP A 12 14.74 4.53 12.66
C ASP A 12 13.74 5.15 11.67
N PHE A 13 13.12 6.26 12.04
CA PHE A 13 12.24 6.98 11.12
C PHE A 13 12.99 7.48 9.87
N LYS A 14 14.18 8.08 10.07
CA LYS A 14 15.02 8.51 8.94
C LYS A 14 15.44 7.34 8.07
N LYS A 15 15.76 6.18 8.67
CA LYS A 15 16.08 4.95 7.94
C LYS A 15 14.87 4.45 7.14
N HIS A 16 13.68 4.46 7.75
CA HIS A 16 12.42 4.07 7.12
C HIS A 16 12.09 4.95 5.89
N VAL A 17 12.20 6.27 6.04
CA VAL A 17 12.04 7.24 4.94
C VAL A 17 13.05 7.00 3.84
N ARG A 18 14.35 6.88 4.17
CA ARG A 18 15.41 6.64 3.19
C ARG A 18 15.20 5.38 2.38
N ALA A 19 14.77 4.28 3.01
CA ALA A 19 14.49 3.02 2.32
C ALA A 19 13.41 3.18 1.24
N THR A 20 12.39 3.98 1.51
CA THR A 20 11.34 4.28 0.52
C THR A 20 11.86 5.17 -0.60
N ILE A 21 12.61 6.24 -0.28
CA ILE A 21 13.20 7.14 -1.27
C ILE A 21 14.14 6.38 -2.22
N MET A 22 14.96 5.46 -1.69
CA MET A 22 15.86 4.65 -2.52
C MET A 22 15.08 3.77 -3.50
N LYS A 23 13.99 3.13 -3.08
CA LYS A 23 13.11 2.36 -3.98
C LYS A 23 12.51 3.21 -5.10
N TYR A 24 12.16 4.45 -4.81
CA TYR A 24 11.73 5.42 -5.83
C TYR A 24 12.84 5.69 -6.84
N GLY A 25 14.06 5.96 -6.37
CA GLY A 25 15.23 6.24 -7.21
C GLY A 25 15.58 5.09 -8.14
N GLU A 26 15.67 3.87 -7.63
CA GLU A 26 15.95 2.66 -8.42
C GLU A 26 14.97 2.47 -9.59
N LYS A 27 13.71 2.81 -9.38
CA LYS A 27 12.67 2.72 -10.42
C LYS A 27 12.77 3.81 -11.48
N LEU A 28 13.42 4.94 -11.16
CA LEU A 28 13.65 6.01 -12.13
C LEU A 28 14.82 5.70 -13.05
N GLU A 29 15.85 5.01 -12.57
CA GLU A 29 17.09 4.77 -13.30
C GLU A 29 16.97 3.65 -14.35
N SER A 30 16.13 2.64 -14.13
CA SER A 30 16.06 1.47 -15.03
C SER A 30 14.63 1.21 -15.51
N TYR A 31 14.25 1.85 -16.60
CA TYR A 31 12.99 1.53 -17.28
C TYR A 31 13.28 1.00 -18.69
N ASP A 32 13.35 -0.32 -18.81
CA ASP A 32 13.60 -1.00 -20.08
C ASP A 32 12.30 -1.46 -20.79
N LEU A 33 12.42 -1.85 -22.05
CA LEU A 33 11.29 -2.34 -22.84
C LEU A 33 10.65 -3.59 -22.27
N LYS A 34 11.39 -4.46 -21.59
CA LYS A 34 10.85 -5.66 -20.94
C LYS A 34 9.90 -5.27 -19.81
N ARG A 35 10.28 -4.31 -18.98
CA ARG A 35 9.45 -3.79 -17.90
C ARG A 35 8.23 -3.04 -18.45
N PHE A 36 8.42 -2.25 -19.50
CA PHE A 36 7.33 -1.56 -20.18
C PHE A 36 6.26 -2.55 -20.66
N ASN A 37 6.67 -3.61 -21.34
CA ASN A 37 5.78 -4.62 -21.91
C ASN A 37 5.22 -5.60 -20.87
N SER A 38 5.76 -5.65 -19.65
CA SER A 38 5.22 -6.50 -18.57
C SER A 38 3.91 -6.00 -18.00
N ASN A 39 3.58 -4.73 -18.23
CA ASN A 39 2.30 -4.15 -17.86
C ASN A 39 1.31 -4.27 -19.02
N LEU A 40 0.04 -4.53 -18.67
CA LEU A 40 -1.02 -4.51 -19.68
C LEU A 40 -1.22 -3.08 -20.18
N ILE A 41 -0.92 -2.87 -21.45
CA ILE A 41 -1.11 -1.60 -22.14
C ILE A 41 -2.30 -1.78 -23.07
N ASP A 42 -3.29 -0.88 -22.96
CA ASP A 42 -4.43 -0.84 -23.87
C ASP A 42 -4.06 -0.04 -25.12
N PRO A 43 -3.86 -0.67 -26.29
CA PRO A 43 -3.47 0.02 -27.50
C PRO A 43 -4.57 0.97 -28.00
N ILE A 44 -5.84 0.66 -27.74
CA ILE A 44 -6.97 1.51 -28.14
C ILE A 44 -6.92 2.82 -27.36
N LYS A 45 -6.67 2.75 -26.05
CA LYS A 45 -6.48 3.93 -25.22
C LYS A 45 -5.36 4.82 -25.76
N LEU A 46 -4.21 4.26 -26.15
CA LEU A 46 -3.11 5.05 -26.71
C LEU A 46 -3.47 5.76 -28.01
N ILE A 47 -4.27 5.11 -28.88
CA ILE A 47 -4.78 5.71 -30.11
C ILE A 47 -5.73 6.86 -29.80
N PHE A 48 -6.66 6.69 -28.86
CA PHE A 48 -7.56 7.76 -28.42
C PHE A 48 -6.78 8.93 -27.81
N ASP A 49 -5.83 8.67 -26.91
CA ASP A 49 -5.01 9.70 -26.28
C ASP A 49 -4.26 10.51 -27.37
N LYS A 50 -3.65 9.82 -28.34
CA LYS A 50 -2.97 10.49 -29.47
C LYS A 50 -3.92 11.37 -30.27
N SER A 51 -5.11 10.87 -30.55
CA SER A 51 -6.08 11.59 -31.40
C SER A 51 -6.68 12.81 -30.68
N VAL A 52 -7.00 12.66 -29.38
CA VAL A 52 -7.60 13.73 -28.56
C VAL A 52 -6.59 14.81 -28.21
N TYR A 53 -5.41 14.40 -27.71
CA TYR A 53 -4.38 15.35 -27.28
C TYR A 53 -3.51 15.87 -28.41
N ARG A 54 -3.62 15.30 -29.61
CA ARG A 54 -2.85 15.68 -30.83
C ARG A 54 -1.33 15.70 -30.59
N THR A 55 -0.87 14.78 -29.77
CA THR A 55 0.52 14.65 -29.35
C THR A 55 1.28 13.63 -30.20
N SER A 56 2.61 13.58 -30.09
CA SER A 56 3.44 12.60 -30.77
C SER A 56 3.34 11.20 -30.13
N TRP A 57 3.75 10.16 -30.86
CA TRP A 57 3.85 8.81 -30.28
C TRP A 57 4.90 8.74 -29.16
N GLU A 58 5.97 9.52 -29.29
CA GLU A 58 7.00 9.62 -28.26
C GLU A 58 6.42 10.13 -26.94
N GLU A 59 5.62 11.19 -26.97
CA GLU A 59 4.95 11.74 -25.79
C GLU A 59 3.93 10.75 -25.21
N ILE A 60 3.17 10.03 -26.04
CA ILE A 60 2.24 9.00 -25.58
C ILE A 60 2.97 7.88 -24.84
N VAL A 61 4.10 7.39 -25.38
CA VAL A 61 4.91 6.37 -24.74
C VAL A 61 5.52 6.88 -23.42
N ASN A 62 6.04 8.10 -23.41
CA ASN A 62 6.58 8.73 -22.21
C ASN A 62 5.52 8.90 -21.12
N ASN A 63 4.30 9.30 -21.48
CA ASN A 63 3.18 9.41 -20.55
C ASN A 63 2.80 8.04 -19.97
N GLU A 64 2.81 6.99 -20.79
CA GLU A 64 2.53 5.62 -20.31
C GLU A 64 3.64 5.11 -19.37
N ILE A 65 4.91 5.38 -19.67
CA ILE A 65 6.05 5.09 -18.79
C ILE A 65 5.85 5.81 -17.44
N PHE A 66 5.51 7.10 -17.49
CA PHE A 66 5.26 7.90 -16.30
C PHE A 66 4.11 7.31 -15.47
N ARG A 67 3.00 6.96 -16.10
CA ARG A 67 1.84 6.33 -15.46
C ARG A 67 2.20 5.02 -14.76
N GLN A 68 3.00 4.16 -15.41
CA GLN A 68 3.43 2.89 -14.85
C GLN A 68 4.37 3.09 -13.65
N ARG A 69 5.27 4.07 -13.72
CA ARG A 69 6.14 4.47 -12.61
C ARG A 69 5.33 5.02 -11.44
N ASP A 70 4.40 5.92 -11.70
CA ASP A 70 3.53 6.51 -10.67
C ASP A 70 2.72 5.43 -9.95
N LYS A 71 2.11 4.49 -10.68
CA LYS A 71 1.42 3.34 -10.09
C LYS A 71 2.33 2.53 -9.15
N SER A 72 3.57 2.28 -9.57
CA SER A 72 4.55 1.56 -8.77
C SER A 72 4.94 2.33 -7.51
N ASN A 73 5.15 3.63 -7.64
CA ASN A 73 5.50 4.51 -6.52
C ASN A 73 4.35 4.62 -5.50
N ASN A 74 3.11 4.69 -5.97
CA ASN A 74 1.95 4.66 -5.08
C ASN A 74 1.88 3.39 -4.23
N ASN A 75 2.31 2.23 -4.77
CA ASN A 75 2.43 1.01 -3.99
C ASN A 75 3.52 1.12 -2.91
N ASP A 76 4.68 1.73 -3.23
CA ASP A 76 5.75 1.93 -2.24
C ASP A 76 5.31 2.86 -1.10
N ILE A 77 4.51 3.88 -1.39
CA ILE A 77 3.89 4.71 -0.35
C ILE A 77 2.90 3.89 0.49
N GLY A 78 2.13 2.99 -0.11
CA GLY A 78 1.30 2.04 0.63
C GLY A 78 2.13 1.23 1.63
N TYR A 79 3.21 0.62 1.18
CA TYR A 79 4.14 -0.13 2.03
C TYR A 79 4.86 0.74 3.07
N PHE A 80 5.18 2.00 2.75
CA PHE A 80 5.72 2.94 3.72
C PHE A 80 4.77 3.10 4.92
N HIS A 81 3.49 3.35 4.65
CA HIS A 81 2.49 3.51 5.70
C HIS A 81 2.22 2.21 6.46
N GLN A 82 2.18 1.07 5.78
CA GLN A 82 2.00 -0.23 6.41
C GLN A 82 3.18 -0.59 7.31
N ASN A 83 4.40 -0.48 6.79
CA ASN A 83 5.60 -0.90 7.52
C ASN A 83 5.94 -0.03 8.73
N ILE A 84 5.42 1.20 8.83
CA ILE A 84 5.64 2.03 10.01
C ILE A 84 5.01 1.41 11.27
N PHE A 85 3.96 0.58 11.11
CA PHE A 85 3.35 -0.13 12.22
C PHE A 85 4.25 -1.18 12.86
N SER A 86 5.32 -1.64 12.18
CA SER A 86 6.31 -2.55 12.78
C SER A 86 7.06 -1.94 13.97
N TYR A 87 7.02 -0.62 14.13
CA TYR A 87 7.62 0.08 15.27
C TYR A 87 6.67 0.21 16.46
N PHE A 88 5.39 -0.09 16.30
CA PHE A 88 4.44 -0.09 17.41
C PHE A 88 4.51 -1.40 18.19
N LYS A 89 4.52 -1.28 19.51
CA LYS A 89 4.50 -2.46 20.39
C LYS A 89 3.22 -3.26 20.16
N GLY A 90 3.37 -4.57 19.99
CA GLY A 90 2.24 -5.46 19.73
C GLY A 90 1.79 -5.54 18.27
N CYS A 91 2.32 -4.69 17.38
CA CYS A 91 2.01 -4.75 15.96
C CYS A 91 2.99 -5.65 15.20
N GLU A 92 2.44 -6.45 14.31
CA GLU A 92 3.14 -7.25 13.32
C GLU A 92 2.69 -6.82 11.93
N VAL A 93 3.64 -6.74 10.99
CA VAL A 93 3.37 -6.47 9.57
C VAL A 93 3.76 -7.70 8.78
N PRO A 94 2.82 -8.62 8.52
CA PRO A 94 3.10 -9.87 7.82
C PRO A 94 3.40 -9.61 6.34
N GLN A 95 4.15 -10.52 5.71
CA GLN A 95 4.48 -10.42 4.27
C GLN A 95 3.29 -10.68 3.35
N ALA A 96 2.26 -11.36 3.85
CA ALA A 96 1.05 -11.69 3.13
C ALA A 96 -0.14 -11.82 4.09
N GLY A 97 -1.33 -11.68 3.60
CA GLY A 97 -2.54 -11.76 4.38
C GLY A 97 -3.02 -10.38 4.83
N TRP A 98 -2.96 -10.09 6.11
CA TRP A 98 -3.35 -8.80 6.69
C TRP A 98 -2.26 -7.76 6.54
N ASP A 99 -2.64 -6.49 6.45
CA ASP A 99 -1.67 -5.40 6.36
C ASP A 99 -0.97 -5.17 7.70
N VAL A 100 -1.72 -5.24 8.81
CA VAL A 100 -1.19 -5.18 10.17
C VAL A 100 -2.01 -6.13 11.05
N ILE A 101 -1.33 -6.76 12.01
CA ILE A 101 -1.97 -7.53 13.08
C ILE A 101 -1.49 -6.92 14.41
N TYR A 102 -2.43 -6.47 15.23
CA TYR A 102 -2.13 -5.97 16.57
C TYR A 102 -2.53 -6.99 17.62
N ARG A 103 -1.62 -7.32 18.53
CA ARG A 103 -1.87 -8.24 19.64
C ARG A 103 -1.61 -7.58 20.99
N ASN A 104 -2.57 -7.72 21.89
CA ASN A 104 -2.45 -7.28 23.27
C ASN A 104 -2.78 -8.43 24.23
N PRO A 105 -1.78 -8.99 24.95
CA PRO A 105 -2.01 -10.07 25.90
C PRO A 105 -2.95 -9.72 27.05
N ASP A 106 -3.02 -8.43 27.41
CA ASP A 106 -3.88 -7.92 28.49
C ASP A 106 -5.34 -7.74 28.06
N GLY A 107 -5.64 -7.95 26.79
CA GLY A 107 -6.94 -7.72 26.17
C GLY A 107 -7.19 -6.25 25.78
N ILE A 108 -8.14 -6.09 24.88
CA ILE A 108 -8.60 -4.79 24.36
C ILE A 108 -10.11 -4.77 24.55
N GLN A 109 -10.61 -3.82 25.34
CA GLN A 109 -12.05 -3.67 25.52
C GLN A 109 -12.67 -2.99 24.30
N MET A 110 -13.60 -3.67 23.66
CA MET A 110 -14.36 -3.17 22.53
C MET A 110 -15.57 -2.33 22.99
N PRO A 111 -16.14 -1.47 22.11
CA PRO A 111 -17.28 -0.60 22.46
C PRO A 111 -18.54 -1.35 22.89
N ASP A 112 -18.73 -2.61 22.46
CA ASP A 112 -19.83 -3.49 22.84
C ASP A 112 -19.61 -4.20 24.18
N GLY A 113 -18.40 -4.06 24.76
CA GLY A 113 -18.03 -4.62 26.05
C GLY A 113 -17.21 -5.91 25.96
N ASP A 114 -17.04 -6.47 24.79
CA ASP A 114 -16.22 -7.66 24.57
C ASP A 114 -14.73 -7.36 24.73
N ILE A 115 -13.95 -8.38 25.10
CA ILE A 115 -12.50 -8.29 25.24
C ILE A 115 -11.89 -9.16 24.15
N VAL A 116 -11.12 -8.52 23.25
CA VAL A 116 -10.38 -9.19 22.19
C VAL A 116 -8.87 -9.05 22.44
N HIS A 117 -8.07 -10.02 21.98
CA HIS A 117 -6.63 -10.01 22.16
C HIS A 117 -5.88 -9.71 20.85
N THR A 118 -6.55 -9.87 19.72
CA THR A 118 -5.99 -9.65 18.39
C THR A 118 -6.90 -8.77 17.55
N ILE A 119 -6.33 -7.79 16.85
CA ILE A 119 -7.04 -6.97 15.86
C ILE A 119 -6.35 -7.14 14.51
N TYR A 120 -7.12 -7.51 13.51
CA TYR A 120 -6.66 -7.64 12.12
C TYR A 120 -7.03 -6.39 11.33
N VAL A 121 -6.04 -5.80 10.66
CA VAL A 121 -6.20 -4.51 9.99
C VAL A 121 -5.93 -4.64 8.50
N GLU A 122 -6.88 -4.15 7.70
CA GLU A 122 -6.73 -3.94 6.25
C GLU A 122 -6.67 -2.43 5.98
N MET A 123 -5.53 -1.95 5.52
CA MET A 123 -5.26 -0.53 5.34
C MET A 123 -5.58 -0.06 3.91
N LYS A 124 -6.16 1.12 3.80
CA LYS A 124 -6.34 1.79 2.52
C LYS A 124 -5.74 3.19 2.59
N ASN A 125 -4.80 3.46 1.70
CA ASN A 125 -3.99 4.68 1.70
C ASN A 125 -4.77 5.96 1.32
N LYS A 126 -5.91 5.82 0.64
CA LYS A 126 -6.75 6.92 0.15
C LYS A 126 -8.23 6.56 0.21
N HIS A 127 -9.09 7.59 0.27
CA HIS A 127 -10.53 7.41 0.09
C HIS A 127 -10.84 6.86 -1.32
N ASN A 128 -11.91 6.08 -1.45
CA ASN A 128 -12.40 5.52 -2.72
C ASN A 128 -11.38 4.68 -3.49
N THR A 129 -10.48 3.98 -2.79
CA THR A 129 -9.52 3.06 -3.42
C THR A 129 -10.08 1.66 -3.63
N MET A 130 -11.24 1.36 -3.06
CA MET A 130 -11.93 0.09 -3.27
C MET A 130 -13.07 0.26 -4.27
N ASN A 131 -13.03 -0.52 -5.35
CA ASN A 131 -14.20 -0.74 -6.19
C ASN A 131 -15.11 -1.82 -5.56
N SER A 132 -16.31 -2.04 -6.12
CA SER A 132 -17.27 -3.00 -5.59
C SER A 132 -16.70 -4.41 -5.42
N ALA A 133 -15.88 -4.87 -6.36
CA ALA A 133 -15.26 -6.20 -6.31
C ALA A 133 -14.19 -6.31 -5.21
N SER A 134 -13.36 -5.29 -5.02
CA SER A 134 -12.36 -5.28 -3.95
C SER A 134 -13.00 -5.11 -2.57
N SER A 135 -14.07 -4.34 -2.47
CA SER A 135 -14.85 -4.19 -1.24
C SER A 135 -15.47 -5.53 -0.81
N ALA A 136 -16.10 -6.25 -1.74
CA ALA A 136 -16.66 -7.58 -1.47
C ALA A 136 -15.60 -8.58 -0.99
N LYS A 137 -14.42 -8.60 -1.65
CA LYS A 137 -13.30 -9.46 -1.23
C LYS A 137 -12.80 -9.13 0.17
N THR A 138 -12.66 -7.84 0.51
CA THR A 138 -12.24 -7.41 1.84
C THR A 138 -13.26 -7.83 2.89
N TYR A 139 -14.56 -7.67 2.60
CA TYR A 139 -15.63 -8.08 3.50
C TYR A 139 -15.62 -9.60 3.75
N ILE A 140 -15.50 -10.42 2.69
CA ILE A 140 -15.40 -11.88 2.82
C ILE A 140 -14.17 -12.28 3.64
N LYS A 141 -13.03 -11.62 3.43
CA LYS A 141 -11.80 -11.85 4.19
C LYS A 141 -12.01 -11.57 5.68
N MET A 142 -12.67 -10.45 6.02
CA MET A 142 -13.00 -10.11 7.41
C MET A 142 -13.96 -11.11 8.03
N GLN A 143 -15.03 -11.48 7.32
CA GLN A 143 -15.95 -12.54 7.81
C GLN A 143 -15.24 -13.87 8.04
N GLY A 144 -14.34 -14.29 7.13
CA GLY A 144 -13.56 -15.51 7.29
C GLY A 144 -12.73 -15.48 8.56
N GLN A 145 -12.10 -14.35 8.87
CA GLN A 145 -11.29 -14.18 10.07
C GLN A 145 -12.13 -14.31 11.36
N ILE A 146 -13.30 -13.68 11.40
CA ILE A 146 -14.24 -13.79 12.53
C ILE A 146 -14.70 -15.24 12.77
N LEU A 147 -14.84 -16.02 11.69
CA LEU A 147 -15.28 -17.42 11.78
C LEU A 147 -14.16 -18.39 12.16
N GLU A 148 -12.91 -18.02 11.95
CA GLU A 148 -11.73 -18.85 12.23
C GLU A 148 -11.13 -18.58 13.62
N ASP A 149 -11.18 -17.33 14.07
CA ASP A 149 -10.68 -16.89 15.36
C ASP A 149 -11.78 -16.16 16.13
N ASP A 150 -11.95 -16.49 17.41
CA ASP A 150 -12.87 -15.77 18.31
C ASP A 150 -12.43 -14.31 18.58
N ASP A 151 -11.22 -13.94 18.17
CA ASP A 151 -10.65 -12.59 18.28
C ASP A 151 -10.74 -11.84 16.93
N CYS A 152 -11.35 -10.66 16.94
CA CYS A 152 -11.45 -9.76 15.79
C CYS A 152 -11.02 -8.36 16.11
#